data_4c7ae44591f1c9de9a330d89f17e4101
#
_entry.id   4c7ae44591f1c9de9a330d89f17e4101
#
_cell.length_a   1.000
_cell.length_b   1.000
_cell.length_c   1.000
_cell.angle_alpha   90.00
_cell.angle_beta   90.00
_cell.angle_gamma   90.00
#
_symmetry.space_group_name_H-M   'P 1'
#
loop_
_entity.id
_entity.type
_entity.pdbx_description
1 polymer ?
#
loop_
_entity_poly.entity_id
_entity_poly.type
_entity_poly.pdbx_seq_one_letter_code
_entity_poly.pdbx_strand_id
1 'polypeptide(L)'
;MARRRSGAPRGGRRGRPLTLGGLIAVLLALAAVYAAERFHLVPPGTLDSIFGEEKTQRPRPIPRPVPDASIDYAAVAAQLDRIRVEEERRRGYVRDEWPHWLTLDAKCLNTREQVLIRDSAKPAKLSANGCSVQSGVWNDPYTGETFTEPKQVDIDHRVPLEEAHASGGYDWPREKRAAYANDLSDPLTLVTVSAAANRAKGSKGPEDWLPPREEYICAYVAGWIAVKARWELTMDERERVTVGNILSDCRRTAVGTRPAR
;
A
#
# COMPACT_ATOMS: atom_id res chain seq x y z
N MET A 1 -12.98 23.15 -48.39
CA MET A 1 -13.44 21.74 -48.45
C MET A 1 -12.97 21.01 -47.21
N ALA A 2 -13.88 20.83 -46.22
CA ALA A 2 -13.59 20.22 -44.94
C ALA A 2 -14.15 18.79 -44.94
N ARG A 3 -13.30 17.77 -44.78
CA ARG A 3 -13.72 16.37 -44.57
C ARG A 3 -14.01 16.11 -43.08
N ARG A 4 -15.26 15.91 -42.73
CA ARG A 4 -15.69 15.35 -41.46
C ARG A 4 -15.31 13.84 -41.42
N ARG A 5 -14.57 13.43 -40.39
CA ARG A 5 -14.40 12.02 -40.02
C ARG A 5 -15.40 11.69 -38.91
N SER A 6 -16.34 10.82 -39.24
CA SER A 6 -17.30 10.23 -38.31
C SER A 6 -16.60 9.18 -37.44
N GLY A 7 -16.59 9.40 -36.11
CA GLY A 7 -16.18 8.41 -35.12
C GLY A 7 -17.36 7.50 -34.77
N ALA A 8 -17.19 6.19 -34.93
CA ALA A 8 -18.16 5.18 -34.50
C ALA A 8 -18.09 4.97 -32.96
N PRO A 9 -19.22 4.76 -32.27
CA PRO A 9 -19.24 4.52 -30.85
C PRO A 9 -18.77 3.08 -30.53
N ARG A 10 -17.80 2.96 -29.60
CA ARG A 10 -17.38 1.67 -29.03
C ARG A 10 -18.50 1.13 -28.16
N GLY A 11 -19.15 0.07 -28.60
CA GLY A 11 -20.17 -0.66 -27.85
C GLY A 11 -19.59 -1.33 -26.61
N GLY A 12 -19.94 -0.84 -25.42
CA GLY A 12 -19.71 -1.51 -24.17
C GLY A 12 -20.54 -2.81 -24.10
N ARG A 13 -19.89 -3.96 -23.91
CA ARG A 13 -20.55 -5.23 -23.59
C ARG A 13 -21.23 -5.10 -22.23
N ARG A 14 -22.49 -4.72 -22.19
CA ARG A 14 -23.35 -4.89 -21.01
C ARG A 14 -23.62 -6.39 -20.85
N GLY A 15 -23.16 -6.99 -19.74
CA GLY A 15 -23.56 -8.33 -19.36
C GLY A 15 -25.08 -8.40 -19.29
N ARG A 16 -25.69 -9.35 -20.01
CA ARG A 16 -27.13 -9.58 -19.94
C ARG A 16 -27.50 -10.10 -18.56
N PRO A 17 -28.49 -9.55 -17.87
CA PRO A 17 -28.95 -10.11 -16.61
C PRO A 17 -29.46 -11.53 -16.85
N LEU A 18 -29.10 -12.45 -15.95
CA LEU A 18 -29.62 -13.82 -15.94
C LEU A 18 -31.14 -13.76 -15.80
N THR A 19 -31.84 -14.37 -16.73
CA THR A 19 -33.30 -14.50 -16.66
C THR A 19 -33.67 -15.52 -15.57
N LEU A 20 -34.85 -15.38 -14.98
CA LEU A 20 -35.37 -16.34 -13.99
C LEU A 20 -35.23 -17.79 -14.44
N GLY A 21 -35.47 -18.06 -15.73
CA GLY A 21 -35.29 -19.39 -16.34
C GLY A 21 -33.84 -19.86 -16.35
N GLY A 22 -32.85 -18.91 -16.54
CA GLY A 22 -31.44 -19.23 -16.45
C GLY A 22 -31.01 -19.59 -15.03
N LEU A 23 -31.53 -18.89 -14.02
CA LEU A 23 -31.27 -19.21 -12.60
C LEU A 23 -31.83 -20.60 -12.23
N ILE A 24 -33.03 -20.92 -12.64
CA ILE A 24 -33.65 -22.25 -12.41
C ILE A 24 -32.84 -23.36 -13.08
N ALA A 25 -32.37 -23.16 -14.31
CA ALA A 25 -31.55 -24.13 -15.02
C ALA A 25 -30.21 -24.40 -14.31
N VAL A 26 -29.57 -23.36 -13.78
CA VAL A 26 -28.33 -23.50 -12.98
C VAL A 26 -28.60 -24.27 -11.69
N LEU A 27 -29.66 -23.95 -10.97
CA LEU A 27 -30.02 -24.65 -9.72
C LEU A 27 -30.34 -26.12 -9.95
N LEU A 28 -31.02 -26.46 -11.05
CA LEU A 28 -31.32 -27.84 -11.42
C LEU A 28 -30.07 -28.62 -11.80
N ALA A 29 -29.12 -27.99 -12.52
CA ALA A 29 -27.82 -28.59 -12.83
C ALA A 29 -27.00 -28.89 -11.57
N LEU A 30 -26.98 -27.96 -10.62
CA LEU A 30 -26.32 -28.15 -9.34
C LEU A 30 -26.94 -29.26 -8.50
N ALA A 31 -28.28 -29.32 -8.45
CA ALA A 31 -28.98 -30.38 -7.75
C ALA A 31 -28.72 -31.76 -8.37
N ALA A 32 -28.58 -31.81 -9.70
CA ALA A 32 -28.26 -33.06 -10.40
C ALA A 32 -26.82 -33.54 -10.10
N VAL A 33 -25.86 -32.63 -10.06
CA VAL A 33 -24.45 -32.96 -9.69
C VAL A 33 -24.37 -33.41 -8.23
N TYR A 34 -25.06 -32.70 -7.32
CA TYR A 34 -25.12 -33.09 -5.90
C TYR A 34 -25.73 -34.48 -5.70
N ALA A 35 -26.82 -34.77 -6.42
CA ALA A 35 -27.42 -36.10 -6.37
C ALA A 35 -26.48 -37.18 -6.94
N ALA A 36 -25.78 -36.91 -8.04
CA ALA A 36 -24.80 -37.80 -8.62
C ALA A 36 -23.63 -38.13 -7.68
N GLU A 37 -23.11 -37.13 -6.95
CA GLU A 37 -22.10 -37.36 -5.92
C GLU A 37 -22.64 -38.18 -4.74
N ARG A 38 -23.88 -37.89 -4.30
CA ARG A 38 -24.53 -38.61 -3.20
C ARG A 38 -24.76 -40.09 -3.50
N PHE A 39 -24.97 -40.42 -4.76
CA PHE A 39 -25.17 -41.81 -5.22
C PHE A 39 -23.90 -42.44 -5.82
N HIS A 40 -22.73 -41.82 -5.62
CA HIS A 40 -21.44 -42.32 -6.14
C HIS A 40 -21.37 -42.50 -7.66
N LEU A 41 -22.19 -41.76 -8.42
CA LEU A 41 -22.19 -41.80 -9.88
C LEU A 41 -21.10 -40.93 -10.50
N VAL A 42 -20.51 -40.01 -9.72
CA VAL A 42 -19.37 -39.17 -10.07
C VAL A 42 -18.40 -39.12 -8.89
N PRO A 43 -17.09 -38.82 -9.11
CA PRO A 43 -16.11 -38.72 -8.03
C PRO A 43 -16.52 -37.65 -7.01
N PRO A 44 -16.22 -37.87 -5.69
CA PRO A 44 -16.40 -36.85 -4.67
C PRO A 44 -15.56 -35.61 -5.00
N GLY A 45 -16.11 -34.42 -4.78
CA GLY A 45 -15.43 -33.15 -5.05
C GLY A 45 -15.68 -32.56 -6.44
N THR A 46 -16.59 -33.17 -7.23
CA THR A 46 -16.95 -32.62 -8.55
C THR A 46 -17.58 -31.23 -8.44
N LEU A 47 -18.36 -30.95 -7.39
CA LEU A 47 -18.90 -29.62 -7.12
C LEU A 47 -17.79 -28.62 -6.76
N ASP A 48 -16.81 -29.03 -5.97
CA ASP A 48 -15.67 -28.15 -5.58
C ASP A 48 -14.86 -27.74 -6.80
N SER A 49 -14.74 -28.63 -7.81
CA SER A 49 -14.05 -28.32 -9.08
C SER A 49 -14.83 -27.34 -9.96
N ILE A 50 -16.17 -27.30 -9.86
CA ILE A 50 -17.05 -26.40 -10.63
C ILE A 50 -17.11 -25.01 -10.01
N PHE A 51 -17.11 -24.91 -8.67
CA PHE A 51 -17.17 -23.63 -7.97
C PHE A 51 -15.81 -23.02 -7.68
N GLY A 52 -14.72 -23.73 -8.01
CA GLY A 52 -13.36 -23.38 -7.60
C GLY A 52 -13.29 -23.39 -6.06
N GLU A 53 -12.44 -24.20 -5.46
CA GLU A 53 -12.09 -23.97 -4.06
C GLU A 53 -11.73 -22.47 -3.93
N GLU A 54 -12.60 -21.69 -3.30
CA GLU A 54 -12.16 -20.45 -2.69
C GLU A 54 -11.12 -20.91 -1.66
N LYS A 55 -9.87 -20.97 -2.12
CA LYS A 55 -8.73 -21.19 -1.22
C LYS A 55 -8.84 -20.08 -0.20
N THR A 56 -9.47 -20.38 0.93
CA THR A 56 -9.31 -19.62 2.16
C THR A 56 -7.80 -19.63 2.40
N GLN A 57 -7.11 -18.64 1.82
CA GLN A 57 -5.70 -18.41 2.11
C GLN A 57 -5.67 -18.23 3.62
N ARG A 58 -5.18 -19.25 4.32
CA ARG A 58 -4.86 -19.09 5.73
C ARG A 58 -4.07 -17.78 5.82
N PRO A 59 -4.46 -16.85 6.72
CA PRO A 59 -3.71 -15.63 6.91
C PRO A 59 -2.23 -16.04 6.99
N ARG A 60 -1.38 -15.44 6.16
CA ARG A 60 0.06 -15.71 6.28
C ARG A 60 0.43 -15.42 7.72
N PRO A 61 1.16 -16.31 8.40
CA PRO A 61 1.67 -15.99 9.72
C PRO A 61 2.38 -14.64 9.62
N ILE A 62 2.02 -13.69 10.47
CA ILE A 62 2.74 -12.41 10.54
C ILE A 62 4.20 -12.79 10.85
N PRO A 63 5.15 -12.41 10.00
CA PRO A 63 6.56 -12.68 10.26
C PRO A 63 6.93 -12.18 11.64
N ARG A 64 7.85 -12.84 12.35
CA ARG A 64 8.32 -12.34 13.64
C ARG A 64 9.12 -11.07 13.41
N PRO A 65 8.59 -9.89 13.80
CA PRO A 65 9.29 -8.65 13.54
C PRO A 65 10.59 -8.60 14.34
N VAL A 66 11.67 -8.15 13.69
CA VAL A 66 12.96 -7.91 14.34
C VAL A 66 12.94 -6.48 14.90
N PRO A 67 13.20 -6.27 16.20
CA PRO A 67 13.16 -4.94 16.78
C PRO A 67 14.33 -4.08 16.28
N ASP A 68 14.05 -2.83 15.97
CA ASP A 68 15.04 -1.81 15.70
C ASP A 68 15.33 -1.06 17.01
N ALA A 69 16.59 -1.14 17.49
CA ALA A 69 17.00 -0.55 18.76
C ALA A 69 17.00 1.00 18.75
N SER A 70 16.94 1.63 17.58
CA SER A 70 16.85 3.09 17.44
C SER A 70 15.45 3.64 17.69
N ILE A 71 14.42 2.77 17.72
CA ILE A 71 13.02 3.17 17.86
C ILE A 71 12.63 3.29 19.34
N ASP A 72 12.12 4.44 19.72
CA ASP A 72 11.42 4.61 21.00
C ASP A 72 9.98 4.07 20.90
N TYR A 73 9.84 2.77 21.18
CA TYR A 73 8.55 2.10 21.11
C TYR A 73 7.52 2.65 22.12
N ALA A 74 7.95 3.31 23.21
CA ALA A 74 7.03 3.93 24.15
C ALA A 74 6.43 5.21 23.54
N ALA A 75 7.27 6.04 22.91
CA ALA A 75 6.82 7.22 22.19
C ALA A 75 5.89 6.86 21.00
N VAL A 76 6.23 5.80 20.24
CA VAL A 76 5.39 5.32 19.13
C VAL A 76 4.03 4.81 19.64
N ALA A 77 3.99 4.08 20.77
CA ALA A 77 2.73 3.63 21.37
C ALA A 77 1.88 4.82 21.81
N ALA A 78 2.48 5.83 22.43
CA ALA A 78 1.77 7.05 22.81
C ALA A 78 1.24 7.86 21.59
N GLN A 79 1.90 7.78 20.44
CA GLN A 79 1.37 8.34 19.18
C GLN A 79 0.17 7.54 18.71
N LEU A 80 0.28 6.20 18.68
CA LEU A 80 -0.78 5.30 18.27
C LEU A 80 -2.05 5.50 19.12
N ASP A 81 -1.93 5.69 20.43
CA ASP A 81 -3.06 5.90 21.34
C ASP A 81 -3.82 7.22 21.09
N ARG A 82 -3.20 8.18 20.39
CA ARG A 82 -3.84 9.45 20.01
C ARG A 82 -4.52 9.41 18.66
N ILE A 83 -4.24 8.40 17.84
CA ILE A 83 -4.89 8.26 16.53
C ILE A 83 -6.33 7.79 16.74
N ARG A 84 -7.30 8.55 16.18
CA ARG A 84 -8.71 8.22 16.24
C ARG A 84 -9.01 6.99 15.41
N VAL A 85 -9.95 6.17 15.86
CA VAL A 85 -10.46 5.02 15.08
C VAL A 85 -11.77 5.43 14.44
N GLU A 86 -11.83 5.38 13.10
CA GLU A 86 -12.99 5.75 12.29
C GLU A 86 -13.06 4.84 11.07
N GLU A 87 -14.26 4.62 10.53
CA GLU A 87 -14.43 3.89 9.27
C GLU A 87 -13.81 4.65 8.09
N GLU A 88 -13.10 3.95 7.24
CA GLU A 88 -12.48 4.52 6.04
C GLU A 88 -13.50 4.92 4.98
N ARG A 89 -13.22 6.02 4.28
CA ARG A 89 -14.03 6.54 3.17
C ARG A 89 -13.22 6.57 1.88
N ARG A 90 -13.03 5.42 1.23
CA ARG A 90 -12.27 5.29 -0.02
C ARG A 90 -12.99 5.88 -1.23
N ARG A 91 -14.33 6.00 -1.18
CA ARG A 91 -15.14 6.54 -2.28
C ARG A 91 -14.78 8.00 -2.55
N GLY A 92 -14.60 8.34 -3.83
CA GLY A 92 -14.30 9.70 -4.27
C GLY A 92 -12.81 10.02 -4.35
N TYR A 93 -11.92 9.06 -4.09
CA TYR A 93 -10.50 9.26 -4.35
C TYR A 93 -10.24 9.48 -5.84
N VAL A 94 -9.56 10.59 -6.14
CA VAL A 94 -9.05 10.90 -7.48
C VAL A 94 -7.60 11.32 -7.33
N ARG A 95 -6.69 10.54 -7.92
CA ARG A 95 -5.24 10.76 -7.76
C ARG A 95 -4.80 12.15 -8.19
N ASP A 96 -5.39 12.71 -9.25
CA ASP A 96 -5.04 14.03 -9.79
C ASP A 96 -5.44 15.19 -8.86
N GLU A 97 -6.30 14.93 -7.88
CA GLU A 97 -6.62 15.89 -6.81
C GLU A 97 -5.57 15.93 -5.69
N TRP A 98 -4.56 15.07 -5.76
CA TRP A 98 -3.40 15.03 -4.86
C TRP A 98 -2.15 15.43 -5.65
N PRO A 99 -1.90 16.74 -5.87
CA PRO A 99 -0.76 17.20 -6.65
C PRO A 99 0.53 16.72 -6.00
N HIS A 100 1.28 15.90 -6.72
CA HIS A 100 2.53 15.31 -6.26
C HIS A 100 3.64 15.56 -7.28
N TRP A 101 4.87 15.39 -6.85
CA TRP A 101 6.10 15.66 -7.61
C TRP A 101 6.19 17.13 -8.06
N LEU A 102 5.77 18.06 -7.19
CA LEU A 102 5.86 19.49 -7.44
C LEU A 102 7.31 19.96 -7.34
N THR A 103 7.63 21.01 -8.11
CA THR A 103 8.86 21.77 -7.91
C THR A 103 8.57 22.84 -6.86
N LEU A 104 9.11 22.66 -5.64
CA LEU A 104 8.76 23.48 -4.48
C LEU A 104 9.71 24.67 -4.27
N ASP A 105 10.84 24.70 -4.97
CA ASP A 105 11.85 25.75 -4.87
C ASP A 105 12.16 26.38 -6.24
N ALA A 106 13.03 27.39 -6.25
CA ALA A 106 13.48 28.06 -7.48
C ALA A 106 14.40 27.16 -8.35
N LYS A 107 14.71 25.94 -7.90
CA LYS A 107 15.48 24.95 -8.62
C LYS A 107 14.53 24.09 -9.43
N CYS A 108 15.02 23.49 -10.51
CA CYS A 108 14.20 22.64 -11.39
C CYS A 108 13.94 21.21 -10.86
N LEU A 109 14.46 20.88 -9.68
CA LEU A 109 14.28 19.57 -9.06
C LEU A 109 12.90 19.47 -8.41
N ASN A 110 12.07 18.55 -8.89
CA ASN A 110 10.80 18.27 -8.25
C ASN A 110 10.98 17.42 -6.96
N THR A 111 9.89 17.22 -6.21
CA THR A 111 9.92 16.46 -4.95
C THR A 111 10.53 15.06 -5.12
N ARG A 112 10.21 14.34 -6.21
CA ARG A 112 10.78 13.02 -6.48
C ARG A 112 12.30 13.06 -6.59
N GLU A 113 12.83 13.99 -7.37
CA GLU A 113 14.28 14.15 -7.56
C GLU A 113 14.98 14.52 -6.24
N GLN A 114 14.35 15.36 -5.42
CA GLN A 114 14.89 15.74 -4.11
C GLN A 114 14.95 14.55 -3.15
N VAL A 115 13.94 13.68 -3.12
CA VAL A 115 13.96 12.44 -2.32
C VAL A 115 15.03 11.48 -2.83
N LEU A 116 15.17 11.29 -4.15
CA LEU A 116 16.24 10.46 -4.72
C LEU A 116 17.64 10.94 -4.32
N ILE A 117 17.86 12.28 -4.29
CA ILE A 117 19.14 12.85 -3.85
C ILE A 117 19.34 12.62 -2.33
N ARG A 118 18.32 12.88 -1.52
CA ARG A 118 18.35 12.71 -0.07
C ARG A 118 18.68 11.28 0.35
N ASP A 119 18.02 10.31 -0.30
CA ASP A 119 18.07 8.89 0.09
C ASP A 119 19.24 8.13 -0.55
N SER A 120 20.01 8.77 -1.43
CA SER A 120 21.16 8.12 -2.04
C SER A 120 22.31 7.98 -1.04
N ALA A 121 22.78 6.77 -0.80
CA ALA A 121 23.90 6.45 0.08
C ALA A 121 25.26 7.01 -0.40
N LYS A 122 25.33 7.44 -1.66
CA LYS A 122 26.48 8.15 -2.26
C LYS A 122 25.95 9.37 -3.02
N PRO A 123 26.78 10.40 -3.28
CA PRO A 123 26.35 11.55 -4.05
C PRO A 123 25.69 11.16 -5.37
N ALA A 124 24.44 11.56 -5.56
CA ALA A 124 23.70 11.27 -6.78
C ALA A 124 24.27 12.07 -7.96
N LYS A 125 24.37 11.42 -9.13
CA LYS A 125 24.76 12.07 -10.37
C LYS A 125 23.53 12.72 -11.01
N LEU A 126 23.62 14.01 -11.28
CA LEU A 126 22.57 14.76 -11.95
C LEU A 126 22.82 14.84 -13.47
N SER A 127 21.75 15.13 -14.21
CA SER A 127 21.81 15.49 -15.62
C SER A 127 22.62 16.77 -15.86
N ALA A 128 23.04 17.04 -17.08
CA ALA A 128 23.86 18.19 -17.44
C ALA A 128 23.24 19.54 -17.04
N ASN A 129 21.89 19.63 -17.08
CA ASN A 129 21.15 20.82 -16.63
C ASN A 129 20.82 20.82 -15.12
N GLY A 130 21.24 19.80 -14.37
CA GLY A 130 21.00 19.69 -12.93
C GLY A 130 19.56 19.34 -12.51
N CYS A 131 18.63 19.08 -13.46
CA CYS A 131 17.20 19.00 -13.17
C CYS A 131 16.67 17.58 -12.95
N SER A 132 17.50 16.55 -13.11
CA SER A 132 17.08 15.15 -12.87
C SER A 132 18.24 14.30 -12.39
N VAL A 133 17.94 13.29 -11.60
CA VAL A 133 18.90 12.28 -11.14
C VAL A 133 19.10 11.23 -12.23
N GLN A 134 20.35 10.99 -12.59
CA GLN A 134 20.74 9.98 -13.58
C GLN A 134 21.22 8.67 -12.96
N SER A 135 21.87 8.74 -11.81
CA SER A 135 22.30 7.57 -11.03
C SER A 135 22.53 7.94 -9.57
N GLY A 136 22.49 6.95 -8.70
CA GLY A 136 22.74 7.06 -7.27
C GLY A 136 23.03 5.69 -6.68
N VAL A 137 22.91 5.54 -5.37
CA VAL A 137 22.96 4.25 -4.67
C VAL A 137 21.84 4.24 -3.66
N TRP A 138 20.79 3.47 -3.91
CA TRP A 138 19.63 3.37 -3.04
C TRP A 138 19.53 1.99 -2.42
N ASN A 139 19.60 1.95 -1.09
CA ASN A 139 19.37 0.73 -0.33
C ASN A 139 17.87 0.67 0.00
N ASP A 140 17.15 -0.21 -0.67
CA ASP A 140 15.70 -0.37 -0.47
C ASP A 140 15.42 -0.95 0.93
N PRO A 141 14.74 -0.21 1.80
CA PRO A 141 14.41 -0.73 3.12
C PRO A 141 13.38 -1.88 3.08
N TYR A 142 12.55 -1.96 2.03
CA TYR A 142 11.48 -2.96 1.93
C TYR A 142 11.98 -4.35 1.53
N THR A 143 13.00 -4.43 0.68
CA THR A 143 13.55 -5.70 0.19
C THR A 143 14.97 -5.98 0.69
N GLY A 144 15.71 -4.96 1.10
CA GLY A 144 17.12 -5.05 1.43
C GLY A 144 18.05 -5.01 0.20
N GLU A 145 17.49 -4.86 -1.01
CA GLU A 145 18.26 -4.78 -2.25
C GLU A 145 18.87 -3.39 -2.44
N THR A 146 19.91 -3.32 -3.26
CA THR A 146 20.57 -2.05 -3.63
C THR A 146 20.38 -1.78 -5.12
N PHE A 147 19.95 -0.56 -5.45
CA PHE A 147 19.71 -0.09 -6.80
C PHE A 147 20.62 1.10 -7.15
N THR A 148 20.95 1.24 -8.43
CA THR A 148 21.83 2.34 -8.89
C THR A 148 21.19 3.22 -9.98
N GLU A 149 20.07 2.75 -10.56
CA GLU A 149 19.37 3.48 -11.60
C GLU A 149 18.01 3.99 -11.10
N PRO A 150 17.67 5.27 -11.28
CA PRO A 150 16.44 5.86 -10.74
C PRO A 150 15.14 5.24 -11.30
N LYS A 151 15.21 4.54 -12.45
CA LYS A 151 14.05 3.80 -13.00
C LYS A 151 13.73 2.50 -12.27
N GLN A 152 14.67 1.99 -11.46
CA GLN A 152 14.48 0.76 -10.68
C GLN A 152 13.78 1.02 -9.35
N VAL A 153 13.71 2.28 -8.93
CA VAL A 153 13.13 2.70 -7.67
C VAL A 153 11.96 3.67 -7.89
N ASP A 154 11.00 3.61 -6.99
CA ASP A 154 9.91 4.58 -6.87
C ASP A 154 10.09 5.35 -5.54
N ILE A 155 9.45 6.52 -5.45
CA ILE A 155 9.24 7.19 -4.17
C ILE A 155 7.87 6.77 -3.67
N ASP A 156 7.88 6.03 -2.58
CA ASP A 156 6.67 5.59 -1.91
C ASP A 156 6.19 6.64 -0.90
N HIS A 157 4.90 6.96 -0.93
CA HIS A 157 4.23 7.55 0.20
C HIS A 157 4.01 6.44 1.23
N ARG A 158 4.68 6.49 2.38
CA ARG A 158 4.58 5.45 3.42
C ARG A 158 3.14 5.12 3.76
N VAL A 159 2.32 6.14 4.00
CA VAL A 159 0.86 6.03 3.97
C VAL A 159 0.41 6.47 2.58
N PRO A 160 -0.10 5.58 1.72
CA PRO A 160 -0.48 5.90 0.34
C PRO A 160 -1.47 7.06 0.24
N LEU A 161 -1.47 7.78 -0.88
CA LEU A 161 -2.39 8.92 -1.08
C LEU A 161 -3.87 8.49 -0.97
N GLU A 162 -4.21 7.32 -1.50
CA GLU A 162 -5.57 6.75 -1.40
C GLU A 162 -5.91 6.39 0.04
N GLU A 163 -4.96 5.83 0.77
CA GLU A 163 -5.09 5.52 2.19
C GLU A 163 -5.24 6.80 3.03
N ALA A 164 -4.41 7.81 2.78
CA ALA A 164 -4.55 9.11 3.43
C ALA A 164 -5.91 9.78 3.13
N HIS A 165 -6.42 9.62 1.88
CA HIS A 165 -7.78 10.05 1.53
C HIS A 165 -8.82 9.33 2.38
N ALA A 166 -8.77 8.00 2.42
CA ALA A 166 -9.73 7.18 3.16
C ALA A 166 -9.75 7.48 4.67
N SER A 167 -8.59 7.83 5.22
CA SER A 167 -8.35 8.09 6.65
C SER A 167 -8.57 9.56 7.07
N GLY A 168 -9.42 10.31 6.38
CA GLY A 168 -9.76 11.70 6.72
C GLY A 168 -9.28 12.75 5.71
N GLY A 169 -8.36 12.40 4.82
CA GLY A 169 -7.89 13.30 3.75
C GLY A 169 -8.94 13.65 2.70
N TYR A 170 -10.07 12.94 2.67
CA TYR A 170 -11.21 13.26 1.80
C TYR A 170 -11.77 14.66 2.06
N ASP A 171 -11.67 15.18 3.29
CA ASP A 171 -12.10 16.52 3.67
C ASP A 171 -11.01 17.59 3.55
N TRP A 172 -9.78 17.20 3.15
CA TRP A 172 -8.69 18.18 3.05
C TRP A 172 -8.82 19.07 1.83
N PRO A 173 -8.52 20.37 1.96
CA PRO A 173 -8.36 21.24 0.81
C PRO A 173 -7.18 20.78 -0.05
N ARG A 174 -7.21 21.18 -1.34
CA ARG A 174 -6.19 20.78 -2.34
C ARG A 174 -4.76 21.12 -1.90
N GLU A 175 -4.59 22.25 -1.23
CA GLU A 175 -3.29 22.71 -0.70
C GLU A 175 -2.74 21.77 0.37
N LYS A 176 -3.58 21.28 1.29
CA LYS A 176 -3.17 20.30 2.32
C LYS A 176 -2.85 18.94 1.69
N ARG A 177 -3.62 18.50 0.69
CA ARG A 177 -3.31 17.29 -0.09
C ARG A 177 -1.97 17.41 -0.82
N ALA A 178 -1.70 18.58 -1.44
CA ALA A 178 -0.42 18.84 -2.09
C ALA A 178 0.74 18.89 -1.09
N ALA A 179 0.55 19.52 0.07
CA ALA A 179 1.56 19.56 1.13
C ALA A 179 1.92 18.15 1.63
N TYR A 180 0.92 17.30 1.86
CA TYR A 180 1.12 15.90 2.22
C TYR A 180 1.88 15.12 1.13
N ALA A 181 1.43 15.24 -0.11
CA ALA A 181 1.98 14.48 -1.23
C ALA A 181 3.42 14.87 -1.59
N ASN A 182 3.91 16.03 -1.11
CA ASN A 182 5.26 16.54 -1.34
C ASN A 182 6.03 16.82 -0.04
N ASP A 183 5.68 16.14 1.06
CA ASP A 183 6.28 16.41 2.36
C ASP A 183 7.75 15.95 2.43
N LEU A 184 8.64 16.90 2.28
CA LEU A 184 10.10 16.72 2.42
C LEU A 184 10.61 16.99 3.85
N SER A 185 9.75 17.49 4.74
CA SER A 185 10.15 17.90 6.09
C SER A 185 10.30 16.73 7.06
N ASP A 186 9.75 15.54 6.69
CA ASP A 186 9.91 14.32 7.44
C ASP A 186 10.29 13.15 6.49
N PRO A 187 11.49 12.56 6.67
CA PRO A 187 11.95 11.46 5.82
C PRO A 187 11.09 10.20 5.93
N LEU A 188 10.21 10.10 6.94
CA LEU A 188 9.30 8.98 7.09
C LEU A 188 8.12 9.03 6.11
N THR A 189 7.76 10.22 5.59
CA THR A 189 6.59 10.36 4.70
C THR A 189 6.86 9.83 3.30
N LEU A 190 8.02 10.18 2.73
CA LEU A 190 8.43 9.80 1.37
C LEU A 190 9.72 8.98 1.44
N VAL A 191 9.71 7.78 0.89
CA VAL A 191 10.82 6.81 1.00
C VAL A 191 11.17 6.26 -0.38
N THR A 192 12.47 6.22 -0.70
CA THR A 192 12.95 5.57 -1.92
C THR A 192 12.97 4.05 -1.72
N VAL A 193 12.21 3.33 -2.55
CA VAL A 193 12.04 1.88 -2.45
C VAL A 193 12.08 1.22 -3.83
N SER A 194 12.22 -0.11 -3.88
CA SER A 194 12.05 -0.90 -5.10
C SER A 194 10.72 -0.59 -5.78
N ALA A 195 10.75 -0.30 -7.08
CA ALA A 195 9.55 -0.08 -7.87
C ALA A 195 8.61 -1.31 -7.86
N ALA A 196 9.16 -2.53 -7.76
CA ALA A 196 8.38 -3.75 -7.65
C ALA A 196 7.66 -3.86 -6.29
N ALA A 197 8.37 -3.59 -5.19
CA ALA A 197 7.78 -3.62 -3.84
C ALA A 197 6.73 -2.52 -3.67
N ASN A 198 6.98 -1.31 -4.19
CA ASN A 198 6.00 -0.21 -4.17
C ASN A 198 4.70 -0.59 -4.88
N ARG A 199 4.79 -1.19 -6.08
CA ARG A 199 3.61 -1.65 -6.82
C ARG A 199 2.87 -2.79 -6.14
N ALA A 200 3.60 -3.69 -5.47
CA ALA A 200 2.99 -4.77 -4.68
C ALA A 200 2.23 -4.24 -3.45
N LYS A 201 2.76 -3.19 -2.82
CA LYS A 201 2.09 -2.45 -1.74
C LYS A 201 0.84 -1.74 -2.26
N GLY A 202 0.96 -0.92 -3.31
CA GLY A 202 -0.15 -0.13 -3.84
C GLY A 202 -0.75 0.80 -2.80
N SER A 203 -2.07 0.75 -2.63
CA SER A 203 -2.82 1.53 -1.63
C SER A 203 -3.09 0.80 -0.32
N LYS A 204 -2.44 -0.37 -0.11
CA LYS A 204 -2.69 -1.24 1.05
C LYS A 204 -2.08 -0.67 2.33
N GLY A 205 -2.81 -0.85 3.44
CA GLY A 205 -2.31 -0.65 4.79
C GLY A 205 -1.52 -1.86 5.34
N PRO A 206 -0.96 -1.75 6.56
CA PRO A 206 -0.20 -2.83 7.20
C PRO A 206 -0.98 -4.12 7.41
N GLU A 207 -2.30 -4.06 7.44
CA GLU A 207 -3.21 -5.20 7.57
C GLU A 207 -3.29 -6.06 6.30
N ASP A 208 -2.92 -5.50 5.14
CA ASP A 208 -2.98 -6.17 3.84
C ASP A 208 -1.61 -6.34 3.19
N TRP A 209 -0.60 -5.56 3.63
CA TRP A 209 0.74 -5.64 3.09
C TRP A 209 1.79 -5.18 4.12
N LEU A 210 2.85 -5.96 4.24
CA LEU A 210 4.05 -5.63 4.99
C LEU A 210 5.28 -5.78 4.10
N PRO A 211 6.38 -5.04 4.37
CA PRO A 211 7.64 -5.24 3.68
C PRO A 211 8.09 -6.70 3.73
N PRO A 212 8.58 -7.28 2.63
CA PRO A 212 9.10 -8.65 2.62
C PRO A 212 10.35 -8.82 3.50
N ARG A 213 11.08 -7.74 3.77
CA ARG A 213 12.22 -7.73 4.70
C ARG A 213 11.71 -7.64 6.15
N GLU A 214 11.76 -8.77 6.85
CA GLU A 214 11.23 -8.91 8.22
C GLU A 214 11.88 -7.92 9.20
N GLU A 215 13.17 -7.64 9.05
CA GLU A 215 13.93 -6.71 9.90
C GLU A 215 13.43 -5.27 9.79
N TYR A 216 12.73 -4.93 8.72
CA TYR A 216 12.19 -3.58 8.53
C TYR A 216 10.75 -3.41 9.01
N ILE A 217 10.04 -4.48 9.36
CA ILE A 217 8.61 -4.41 9.73
C ILE A 217 8.39 -3.47 10.92
N CYS A 218 9.23 -3.53 11.95
CA CYS A 218 9.10 -2.66 13.11
C CYS A 218 9.28 -1.17 12.74
N ALA A 219 10.29 -0.86 11.93
CA ALA A 219 10.54 0.49 11.45
C ALA A 219 9.43 0.98 10.50
N TYR A 220 8.91 0.09 9.65
CA TYR A 220 7.80 0.38 8.76
C TYR A 220 6.55 0.78 9.54
N VAL A 221 6.14 -0.03 10.53
CA VAL A 221 4.94 0.22 11.35
C VAL A 221 5.12 1.45 12.24
N ALA A 222 6.29 1.65 12.83
CA ALA A 222 6.57 2.86 13.60
C ALA A 222 6.47 4.13 12.74
N GLY A 223 7.05 4.10 11.53
CA GLY A 223 6.94 5.19 10.57
C GLY A 223 5.52 5.42 10.05
N TRP A 224 4.72 4.35 9.87
CA TRP A 224 3.31 4.43 9.51
C TRP A 224 2.51 5.19 10.57
N ILE A 225 2.67 4.81 11.85
CA ILE A 225 2.04 5.47 12.99
C ILE A 225 2.46 6.95 13.05
N ALA A 226 3.76 7.24 12.92
CA ALA A 226 4.28 8.60 12.98
C ALA A 226 3.68 9.50 11.89
N VAL A 227 3.58 9.01 10.65
CA VAL A 227 2.97 9.75 9.53
C VAL A 227 1.48 9.99 9.79
N LYS A 228 0.72 8.96 10.20
CA LYS A 228 -0.72 9.12 10.49
C LYS A 228 -0.93 10.10 11.65
N ALA A 229 -0.17 9.99 12.74
CA ALA A 229 -0.27 10.88 13.87
C ALA A 229 0.05 12.34 13.51
N ARG A 230 1.10 12.55 12.71
CA ARG A 230 1.54 13.89 12.28
C ARG A 230 0.53 14.59 11.38
N TRP A 231 -0.10 13.86 10.48
CA TRP A 231 -1.07 14.38 9.53
C TRP A 231 -2.52 14.29 10.03
N GLU A 232 -2.72 13.88 11.29
CA GLU A 232 -4.03 13.74 11.95
C GLU A 232 -4.97 12.81 11.18
N LEU A 233 -4.39 11.77 10.55
CA LEU A 233 -5.13 10.73 9.88
C LEU A 233 -5.71 9.74 10.88
N THR A 234 -6.85 9.14 10.54
CA THR A 234 -7.49 8.10 11.34
C THR A 234 -6.98 6.70 10.95
N MET A 235 -7.39 5.68 11.68
CA MET A 235 -7.25 4.27 11.35
C MET A 235 -8.62 3.61 11.43
N ASP A 236 -8.90 2.62 10.58
CA ASP A 236 -10.01 1.74 10.86
C ASP A 236 -9.66 0.72 11.97
N GLU A 237 -10.64 -0.03 12.45
CA GLU A 237 -10.45 -0.99 13.54
C GLU A 237 -9.47 -2.11 13.14
N ARG A 238 -9.52 -2.59 11.90
CA ARG A 238 -8.66 -3.66 11.40
C ARG A 238 -7.21 -3.23 11.31
N GLU A 239 -6.97 -2.03 10.78
CA GLU A 239 -5.65 -1.39 10.73
C GLU A 239 -5.12 -1.17 12.16
N ARG A 240 -5.93 -0.58 13.04
CA ARG A 240 -5.57 -0.28 14.44
C ARG A 240 -5.14 -1.52 15.20
N VAL A 241 -5.89 -2.62 15.09
CA VAL A 241 -5.58 -3.90 15.74
C VAL A 241 -4.30 -4.50 15.18
N THR A 242 -4.14 -4.51 13.86
CA THR A 242 -2.94 -5.07 13.22
C THR A 242 -1.68 -4.32 13.59
N VAL A 243 -1.70 -2.99 13.47
CA VAL A 243 -0.59 -2.10 13.81
C VAL A 243 -0.23 -2.22 15.30
N GLY A 244 -1.24 -2.25 16.18
CA GLY A 244 -1.07 -2.41 17.61
C GLY A 244 -0.41 -3.75 18.00
N ASN A 245 -0.82 -4.84 17.36
CA ASN A 245 -0.25 -6.16 17.60
C ASN A 245 1.23 -6.21 17.16
N ILE A 246 1.54 -5.73 15.96
CA ILE A 246 2.92 -5.69 15.46
C ILE A 246 3.80 -4.82 16.37
N LEU A 247 3.33 -3.64 16.76
CA LEU A 247 4.08 -2.75 17.65
C LEU A 247 4.34 -3.40 19.02
N SER A 248 3.34 -4.11 19.57
CA SER A 248 3.48 -4.87 20.82
C SER A 248 4.55 -5.96 20.71
N ASP A 249 4.57 -6.69 19.58
CA ASP A 249 5.57 -7.73 19.30
C ASP A 249 6.99 -7.13 19.19
N CYS A 250 7.13 -6.04 18.44
CA CYS A 250 8.39 -5.31 18.34
C CYS A 250 8.92 -4.87 19.70
N ARG A 251 8.05 -4.32 20.54
CA ARG A 251 8.39 -3.86 21.90
C ARG A 251 8.82 -5.01 22.80
N ARG A 252 8.08 -6.13 22.82
CA ARG A 252 8.42 -7.31 23.63
C ARG A 252 9.77 -7.89 23.28
N THR A 253 10.05 -7.99 21.96
CA THR A 253 11.32 -8.52 21.47
C THR A 253 12.48 -7.59 21.81
N ALA A 254 12.29 -6.26 21.72
CA ALA A 254 13.30 -5.28 22.10
C ALA A 254 13.67 -5.33 23.60
N VAL A 255 12.71 -5.62 24.48
CA VAL A 255 12.95 -5.78 25.93
C VAL A 255 13.68 -7.08 26.23
N GLY A 256 13.29 -8.18 25.52
CA GLY A 256 13.91 -9.51 25.71
C GLY A 256 15.36 -9.63 25.19
N THR A 257 15.79 -8.75 24.30
CA THR A 257 17.16 -8.71 23.76
C THR A 257 18.11 -7.81 24.57
N ARG A 258 17.62 -7.07 25.59
CA ARG A 258 18.49 -6.30 26.49
C ARG A 258 19.26 -7.28 27.38
N PRO A 259 20.61 -7.29 27.34
CA PRO A 259 21.39 -8.10 28.28
C PRO A 259 21.04 -7.64 29.70
N ALA A 260 20.84 -8.61 30.61
CA ALA A 260 20.72 -8.35 32.03
C ALA A 260 21.94 -7.54 32.48
N ARG A 261 21.74 -6.37 33.07
CA ARG A 261 22.81 -5.56 33.66
C ARG A 261 23.25 -6.17 34.96
#